data_5f8e7e455809b0cca562d849ba6bfd2c
#
_entry.id   5f8e7e455809b0cca562d849ba6bfd2c
#
_cell.length_a   1.000
_cell.length_b   1.000
_cell.length_c   1.000
_cell.angle_alpha   90.00
_cell.angle_beta   90.00
_cell.angle_gamma   90.00
#
_symmetry.space_group_name_H-M   'P 1'
#
loop_
_entity.id
_entity.type
_entity.pdbx_description
1 polymer ?
#
loop_
_entity_poly.entity_id
_entity_poly.type
_entity_poly.pdbx_seq_one_letter_code
_entity_poly.pdbx_strand_id
1 'polypeptide(L)'
;MNKRKAVISLAGYEDIFEDSMENGEREEVVRLPISQFHMFRNHPFRVVDDEKMEETVKSVKQYGILIPGIVRPLNTGGYEVIAGHRRWRACELAGLKEMPVLVRNMTDEEATVIMVDTNIQREDILPSEKAKAYKMKYEAMKHQGSKGEKFTAVGEAAGESGRTVQRYIRLTELIAELLDAVDHKVISMKVGEKLSYLSVEEQGWVWDCVKTSSVQIQDRQAECLKAQSKQGLLYPAMVQDILMKKTRSRGQVTIPEKRIADYFPATYNKQQIEEVIYLLLEQWKKRQEGV
;
A
#
# COMPACT_ATOMS: atom_id res chain seq x y z
N MET A 1 33.90 8.19 18.77
CA MET A 1 32.87 7.30 18.21
C MET A 1 31.55 7.59 18.91
N ASN A 2 30.72 8.43 18.32
CA ASN A 2 29.43 8.85 18.87
C ASN A 2 28.34 7.88 18.43
N LYS A 3 27.83 7.07 19.34
CA LYS A 3 26.62 6.25 19.13
C LYS A 3 25.41 7.20 19.12
N ARG A 4 24.86 7.46 17.92
CA ARG A 4 23.55 8.11 17.79
C ARG A 4 22.51 7.14 18.38
N LYS A 5 21.92 7.51 19.51
CA LYS A 5 20.68 6.90 20.01
C LYS A 5 19.57 7.22 18.98
N ALA A 6 18.96 6.18 18.42
CA ALA A 6 17.74 6.35 17.64
C ALA A 6 16.65 6.86 18.60
N VAL A 7 16.24 8.10 18.41
CA VAL A 7 15.04 8.65 19.03
C VAL A 7 13.87 8.12 18.22
N ILE A 8 13.14 7.17 18.80
CA ILE A 8 11.87 6.71 18.25
C ILE A 8 10.90 7.89 18.41
N SER A 9 10.50 8.49 17.30
CA SER A 9 9.48 9.54 17.29
C SER A 9 8.13 8.91 17.63
N LEU A 10 7.60 9.27 18.78
CA LEU A 10 6.28 8.88 19.30
C LEU A 10 5.14 9.78 18.76
N ALA A 11 5.42 10.62 17.77
CA ALA A 11 4.52 11.67 17.28
C ALA A 11 3.10 11.21 16.87
N GLY A 12 2.91 9.95 16.53
CA GLY A 12 1.57 9.42 16.21
C GLY A 12 0.77 8.90 17.42
N TYR A 13 1.41 8.76 18.57
CA TYR A 13 0.72 8.32 19.80
C TYR A 13 0.28 9.50 20.67
N GLU A 14 1.03 10.60 20.65
CA GLU A 14 0.73 11.79 21.45
C GLU A 14 -0.58 12.45 20.97
N ASP A 15 -0.81 12.54 19.66
CA ASP A 15 -2.04 13.09 19.09
C ASP A 15 -3.31 12.31 19.47
N ILE A 16 -3.20 10.99 19.71
CA ILE A 16 -4.33 10.15 20.14
C ILE A 16 -4.66 10.39 21.64
N PHE A 17 -3.68 10.86 22.42
CA PHE A 17 -3.85 11.15 23.85
C PHE A 17 -4.22 12.62 24.11
N GLU A 18 -3.89 13.56 23.21
CA GLU A 18 -4.24 14.98 23.37
C GLU A 18 -5.74 15.25 23.18
N ASP A 19 -6.40 14.52 22.26
CA ASP A 19 -7.85 14.67 22.02
C ASP A 19 -8.73 14.27 23.24
N SER A 20 -8.17 13.47 24.16
CA SER A 20 -8.86 13.09 25.40
C SER A 20 -8.79 14.17 26.50
N MET A 21 -7.96 15.21 26.33
CA MET A 21 -7.88 16.30 27.32
C MET A 21 -9.00 17.34 27.21
N GLU A 22 -9.67 17.44 26.05
CA GLU A 22 -10.78 18.42 25.87
C GLU A 22 -12.08 18.01 26.57
N ASN A 23 -12.30 16.71 26.85
CA ASN A 23 -13.53 16.21 27.51
C ASN A 23 -13.46 15.98 29.01
N GLY A 24 -12.34 16.30 29.68
CA GLY A 24 -12.24 16.32 31.15
C GLY A 24 -12.29 14.96 31.87
N GLU A 25 -12.45 13.86 31.16
CA GLU A 25 -12.36 12.51 31.72
C GLU A 25 -10.92 11.98 31.55
N ARG A 26 -10.21 11.81 32.68
CA ARG A 26 -8.92 11.13 32.68
C ARG A 26 -9.14 9.67 32.27
N GLU A 27 -8.66 9.29 31.10
CA GLU A 27 -8.67 7.90 30.69
C GLU A 27 -7.82 7.07 31.67
N GLU A 28 -8.47 6.18 32.37
CA GLU A 28 -7.80 5.30 33.34
C GLU A 28 -7.33 4.01 32.64
N VAL A 29 -6.06 3.67 32.82
CA VAL A 29 -5.51 2.40 32.36
C VAL A 29 -5.99 1.30 33.29
N VAL A 30 -6.79 0.38 32.78
CA VAL A 30 -7.30 -0.77 33.52
C VAL A 30 -6.62 -2.06 33.06
N ARG A 31 -6.45 -3.01 33.97
CA ARG A 31 -5.98 -4.36 33.64
C ARG A 31 -7.17 -5.27 33.41
N LEU A 32 -7.27 -5.82 32.22
CA LEU A 32 -8.37 -6.72 31.86
C LEU A 32 -7.84 -8.11 31.49
N PRO A 33 -8.60 -9.16 31.84
CA PRO A 33 -8.27 -10.52 31.42
C PRO A 33 -8.24 -10.65 29.90
N ILE A 34 -7.14 -11.17 29.34
CA ILE A 34 -7.00 -11.36 27.89
C ILE A 34 -8.03 -12.33 27.31
N SER A 35 -8.61 -13.21 28.14
CA SER A 35 -9.69 -14.11 27.74
C SER A 35 -11.00 -13.40 27.39
N GLN A 36 -11.16 -12.13 27.74
CA GLN A 36 -12.33 -11.31 27.40
C GLN A 36 -12.10 -10.50 26.10
N PHE A 37 -10.94 -10.64 25.47
CA PHE A 37 -10.62 -9.88 24.27
C PHE A 37 -11.11 -10.61 23.02
N HIS A 38 -11.62 -9.83 22.08
CA HIS A 38 -12.08 -10.27 20.77
C HIS A 38 -11.34 -9.50 19.68
N MET A 39 -11.05 -10.20 18.59
CA MET A 39 -10.43 -9.62 17.43
C MET A 39 -11.37 -8.59 16.78
N PHE A 40 -10.83 -7.48 16.32
CA PHE A 40 -11.58 -6.50 15.52
C PHE A 40 -12.18 -7.17 14.28
N ARG A 41 -13.45 -6.92 14.02
CA ARG A 41 -14.15 -7.50 12.88
C ARG A 41 -13.49 -7.11 11.57
N ASN A 42 -13.15 -8.11 10.75
CA ASN A 42 -12.48 -7.91 9.45
C ASN A 42 -11.13 -7.17 9.54
N HIS A 43 -10.37 -7.39 10.63
CA HIS A 43 -9.05 -6.77 10.83
C HIS A 43 -8.15 -6.99 9.61
N PRO A 44 -7.71 -5.93 8.90
CA PRO A 44 -7.00 -6.07 7.63
C PRO A 44 -5.54 -6.48 7.79
N PHE A 45 -4.94 -6.20 8.95
CA PHE A 45 -3.51 -6.42 9.22
C PHE A 45 -3.26 -7.77 9.86
N ARG A 46 -2.30 -8.51 9.34
CA ARG A 46 -1.92 -9.82 9.91
C ARG A 46 -1.14 -9.65 11.20
N VAL A 47 -1.41 -10.52 12.16
CA VAL A 47 -0.58 -10.72 13.33
C VAL A 47 0.19 -12.01 13.11
N VAL A 48 1.49 -11.90 12.86
CA VAL A 48 2.37 -13.02 12.54
C VAL A 48 3.32 -13.26 13.70
N ASP A 49 3.54 -14.53 14.03
CA ASP A 49 4.52 -14.97 15.03
C ASP A 49 5.91 -15.07 14.36
N ASP A 50 6.50 -13.91 14.08
CA ASP A 50 7.80 -13.70 13.46
C ASP A 50 8.90 -13.40 14.50
N GLU A 51 10.17 -13.24 14.08
CA GLU A 51 11.28 -12.87 14.96
C GLU A 51 11.00 -11.60 15.76
N LYS A 52 10.35 -10.60 15.16
CA LYS A 52 9.91 -9.38 15.86
C LYS A 52 8.85 -9.67 16.93
N MET A 53 8.02 -10.71 16.76
CA MET A 53 7.10 -11.16 17.79
C MET A 53 7.86 -11.82 18.95
N GLU A 54 8.87 -12.63 18.67
CA GLU A 54 9.70 -13.21 19.73
C GLU A 54 10.40 -12.15 20.57
N GLU A 55 10.95 -11.10 19.94
CA GLU A 55 11.51 -9.95 20.65
C GLU A 55 10.46 -9.25 21.51
N THR A 56 9.25 -9.06 20.98
CA THR A 56 8.13 -8.47 21.72
C THR A 56 7.78 -9.34 22.93
N VAL A 57 7.72 -10.67 22.78
CA VAL A 57 7.46 -11.61 23.88
C VAL A 57 8.54 -11.55 24.96
N LYS A 58 9.82 -11.48 24.56
CA LYS A 58 10.94 -11.32 25.50
C LYS A 58 10.82 -10.02 26.31
N SER A 59 10.52 -8.92 25.63
CA SER A 59 10.28 -7.61 26.26
C SER A 59 9.10 -7.67 27.23
N VAL A 60 7.98 -8.27 26.80
CA VAL A 60 6.76 -8.43 27.63
C VAL A 60 7.03 -9.27 28.87
N LYS A 61 7.81 -10.35 28.77
CA LYS A 61 8.20 -11.17 29.93
C LYS A 61 9.09 -10.41 30.92
N GLN A 62 9.95 -9.52 30.43
CA GLN A 62 10.92 -8.79 31.25
C GLN A 62 10.33 -7.55 31.90
N TYR A 63 9.54 -6.78 31.14
CA TYR A 63 9.08 -5.44 31.55
C TYR A 63 7.56 -5.32 31.63
N GLY A 64 6.81 -6.32 31.23
CA GLY A 64 5.36 -6.24 31.03
C GLY A 64 5.00 -5.41 29.80
N ILE A 65 3.73 -5.02 29.70
CA ILE A 65 3.23 -4.12 28.66
C ILE A 65 3.42 -2.68 29.13
N LEU A 66 4.31 -1.95 28.47
CA LEU A 66 4.63 -0.55 28.82
C LEU A 66 3.62 0.43 28.23
N ILE A 67 3.09 0.15 27.04
CA ILE A 67 2.09 0.98 26.35
C ILE A 67 0.77 0.21 26.34
N PRO A 68 -0.32 0.74 26.93
CA PRO A 68 -1.61 0.06 26.99
C PRO A 68 -2.21 -0.15 25.59
N GLY A 69 -3.03 -1.21 25.43
CA GLY A 69 -3.89 -1.38 24.27
C GLY A 69 -5.09 -0.44 24.33
N ILE A 70 -5.82 -0.31 23.20
CA ILE A 70 -7.13 0.38 23.15
C ILE A 70 -8.17 -0.68 22.86
N VAL A 71 -9.22 -0.73 23.69
CA VAL A 71 -10.34 -1.65 23.53
C VAL A 71 -11.66 -0.90 23.66
N ARG A 72 -12.74 -1.47 23.08
CA ARG A 72 -14.10 -1.01 23.33
C ARG A 72 -14.97 -2.15 23.88
N PRO A 73 -15.96 -1.86 24.73
CA PRO A 73 -16.88 -2.88 25.21
C PRO A 73 -17.80 -3.36 24.08
N LEU A 74 -18.10 -4.66 24.08
CA LEU A 74 -19.06 -5.28 23.17
C LEU A 74 -20.40 -5.48 23.86
N ASN A 75 -21.50 -5.26 23.14
CA ASN A 75 -22.84 -5.51 23.64
C ASN A 75 -23.09 -7.01 23.99
N THR A 76 -22.33 -7.91 23.41
CA THR A 76 -22.36 -9.36 23.66
C THR A 76 -21.53 -9.79 24.86
N GLY A 77 -20.86 -8.84 25.53
CA GLY A 77 -19.89 -9.08 26.59
C GLY A 77 -18.45 -9.16 26.07
N GLY A 78 -17.50 -8.85 26.95
CA GLY A 78 -16.08 -8.73 26.58
C GLY A 78 -15.73 -7.44 25.88
N TYR A 79 -14.54 -7.41 25.28
CA TYR A 79 -13.94 -6.21 24.69
C TYR A 79 -13.36 -6.49 23.31
N GLU A 80 -13.64 -5.64 22.34
CA GLU A 80 -13.02 -5.69 21.03
C GLU A 80 -11.72 -4.88 21.04
N VAL A 81 -10.62 -5.48 20.61
CA VAL A 81 -9.31 -4.82 20.55
C VAL A 81 -9.23 -3.93 19.31
N ILE A 82 -9.03 -2.63 19.51
CA ILE A 82 -8.89 -1.65 18.44
C ILE A 82 -7.42 -1.42 18.10
N ALA A 83 -6.56 -1.28 19.11
CA ALA A 83 -5.12 -1.15 18.94
C ALA A 83 -4.35 -2.00 19.94
N GLY A 84 -3.26 -2.63 19.47
CA GLY A 84 -2.40 -3.45 20.31
C GLY A 84 -2.53 -4.95 20.12
N HIS A 85 -3.05 -5.44 18.99
CA HIS A 85 -3.20 -6.86 18.67
C HIS A 85 -1.89 -7.66 18.81
N ARG A 86 -0.73 -7.10 18.39
CA ARG A 86 0.58 -7.76 18.59
C ARG A 86 0.96 -7.86 20.06
N ARG A 87 0.63 -6.84 20.89
CA ARG A 87 0.86 -6.87 22.34
C ARG A 87 -0.05 -7.89 23.04
N TRP A 88 -1.31 -7.97 22.63
CA TRP A 88 -2.21 -9.02 23.09
C TRP A 88 -1.67 -10.41 22.74
N ARG A 89 -1.27 -10.64 21.48
CA ARG A 89 -0.65 -11.91 21.07
C ARG A 89 0.62 -12.23 21.85
N ALA A 90 1.45 -11.23 22.11
CA ALA A 90 2.64 -11.40 22.93
C ALA A 90 2.31 -11.76 24.40
N CYS A 91 1.21 -11.23 24.99
CA CYS A 91 0.73 -11.65 26.30
C CYS A 91 0.34 -13.13 26.31
N GLU A 92 -0.39 -13.60 25.32
CA GLU A 92 -0.74 -15.01 25.18
C GLU A 92 0.51 -15.90 25.13
N LEU A 93 1.47 -15.58 24.28
CA LEU A 93 2.73 -16.32 24.12
C LEU A 93 3.63 -16.21 25.37
N ALA A 94 3.52 -15.13 26.11
CA ALA A 94 4.25 -14.94 27.38
C ALA A 94 3.57 -15.65 28.57
N GLY A 95 2.33 -16.12 28.41
CA GLY A 95 1.55 -16.75 29.49
C GLY A 95 0.95 -15.76 30.49
N LEU A 96 0.83 -14.47 30.12
CA LEU A 96 0.17 -13.46 30.93
C LEU A 96 -1.35 -13.63 30.85
N LYS A 97 -2.03 -13.41 31.95
CA LYS A 97 -3.50 -13.54 32.03
C LYS A 97 -4.22 -12.21 31.80
N GLU A 98 -3.52 -11.10 32.00
CA GLU A 98 -4.08 -9.75 31.92
C GLU A 98 -3.20 -8.84 31.08
N MET A 99 -3.81 -7.83 30.48
CA MET A 99 -3.14 -6.80 29.71
C MET A 99 -3.66 -5.41 30.12
N PRO A 100 -2.78 -4.40 30.31
CA PRO A 100 -3.21 -3.02 30.52
C PRO A 100 -3.82 -2.45 29.24
N VAL A 101 -4.99 -1.84 29.35
CA VAL A 101 -5.74 -1.25 28.24
C VAL A 101 -6.45 0.03 28.64
N LEU A 102 -6.73 0.88 27.66
CA LEU A 102 -7.67 1.98 27.74
C LEU A 102 -9.02 1.50 27.20
N VAL A 103 -10.07 1.66 27.98
CA VAL A 103 -11.43 1.31 27.56
C VAL A 103 -12.12 2.56 27.04
N ARG A 104 -12.46 2.57 25.76
CA ARG A 104 -13.16 3.68 25.11
C ARG A 104 -14.49 3.23 24.53
N ASN A 105 -15.54 3.99 24.80
CA ASN A 105 -16.82 3.84 24.10
C ASN A 105 -16.71 4.55 22.75
N MET A 106 -16.91 3.82 21.66
CA MET A 106 -16.82 4.37 20.31
C MET A 106 -17.71 3.61 19.34
N THR A 107 -18.13 4.27 18.28
CA THR A 107 -18.89 3.66 17.17
C THR A 107 -18.03 2.73 16.34
N ASP A 108 -18.63 1.97 15.43
CA ASP A 108 -17.90 1.09 14.51
C ASP A 108 -17.03 1.90 13.54
N GLU A 109 -17.50 3.08 13.13
CA GLU A 109 -16.77 3.98 12.25
C GLU A 109 -15.54 4.57 12.93
N GLU A 110 -15.68 5.09 14.15
CA GLU A 110 -14.58 5.63 14.95
C GLU A 110 -13.53 4.54 15.24
N ALA A 111 -13.98 3.37 15.67
CA ALA A 111 -13.11 2.23 15.91
C ALA A 111 -12.32 1.83 14.67
N THR A 112 -12.97 1.84 13.48
CA THR A 112 -12.32 1.55 12.20
C THR A 112 -11.25 2.59 11.87
N VAL A 113 -11.54 3.87 12.03
CA VAL A 113 -10.56 4.95 11.77
C VAL A 113 -9.34 4.81 12.67
N ILE A 114 -9.55 4.68 13.99
CA ILE A 114 -8.46 4.52 14.96
C ILE A 114 -7.62 3.26 14.67
N MET A 115 -8.30 2.14 14.39
CA MET A 115 -7.62 0.88 14.07
C MET A 115 -6.72 1.02 12.83
N VAL A 116 -7.20 1.68 11.78
CA VAL A 116 -6.41 1.91 10.57
C VAL A 116 -5.25 2.86 10.87
N ASP A 117 -5.49 4.01 11.50
CA ASP A 117 -4.47 5.04 11.73
C ASP A 117 -3.33 4.57 12.63
N THR A 118 -3.63 3.77 13.65
CA THR A 118 -2.62 3.18 14.54
C THR A 118 -1.75 2.10 13.89
N ASN A 119 -2.17 1.55 12.76
CA ASN A 119 -1.44 0.49 12.09
C ASN A 119 -0.81 0.90 10.75
N ILE A 120 -1.37 1.92 10.05
CA ILE A 120 -0.98 2.27 8.69
C ILE A 120 0.46 2.79 8.55
N GLN A 121 1.07 3.23 9.64
CA GLN A 121 2.45 3.74 9.68
C GLN A 121 3.50 2.63 9.85
N ARG A 122 3.09 1.36 9.98
CA ARG A 122 4.01 0.23 10.09
C ARG A 122 4.78 0.03 8.79
N GLU A 123 6.08 -0.25 8.88
CA GLU A 123 6.96 -0.42 7.71
C GLU A 123 6.65 -1.69 6.88
N ASP A 124 6.16 -2.74 7.53
CA ASP A 124 6.00 -4.09 6.95
C ASP A 124 4.55 -4.39 6.52
N ILE A 125 3.77 -3.38 6.09
CA ILE A 125 2.38 -3.60 5.63
C ILE A 125 2.37 -4.07 4.18
N LEU A 126 1.68 -5.17 3.92
CA LEU A 126 1.47 -5.65 2.55
C LEU A 126 0.55 -4.69 1.76
N PRO A 127 0.76 -4.55 0.44
CA PRO A 127 -0.13 -3.78 -0.42
C PRO A 127 -1.60 -4.17 -0.29
N SER A 128 -1.91 -5.46 -0.15
CA SER A 128 -3.26 -5.97 0.05
C SER A 128 -3.88 -5.55 1.39
N GLU A 129 -3.08 -5.56 2.47
CA GLU A 129 -3.51 -5.11 3.79
C GLU A 129 -3.81 -3.62 3.77
N LYS A 130 -2.89 -2.83 3.18
CA LYS A 130 -3.04 -1.39 3.02
C LYS A 130 -4.25 -1.01 2.17
N ALA A 131 -4.50 -1.78 1.09
CA ALA A 131 -5.66 -1.61 0.24
C ALA A 131 -6.98 -1.82 1.01
N LYS A 132 -7.08 -2.90 1.78
CA LYS A 132 -8.25 -3.20 2.62
C LYS A 132 -8.43 -2.15 3.72
N ALA A 133 -7.36 -1.77 4.40
CA ALA A 133 -7.38 -0.77 5.46
C ALA A 133 -7.90 0.59 4.95
N TYR A 134 -7.37 1.08 3.82
CA TYR A 134 -7.85 2.32 3.22
C TYR A 134 -9.30 2.23 2.74
N LYS A 135 -9.72 1.10 2.19
CA LYS A 135 -11.13 0.90 1.81
C LYS A 135 -12.04 0.97 3.03
N MET A 136 -11.68 0.29 4.13
CA MET A 136 -12.45 0.32 5.38
C MET A 136 -12.54 1.74 5.96
N LYS A 137 -11.40 2.46 6.05
CA LYS A 137 -11.38 3.84 6.55
C LYS A 137 -12.20 4.79 5.66
N TYR A 138 -12.08 4.65 4.33
CA TYR A 138 -12.85 5.44 3.38
C TYR A 138 -14.37 5.23 3.55
N GLU A 139 -14.80 3.97 3.71
CA GLU A 139 -16.20 3.63 3.93
C GLU A 139 -16.71 4.19 5.27
N ALA A 140 -15.95 4.01 6.36
CA ALA A 140 -16.28 4.56 7.67
C ALA A 140 -16.45 6.08 7.64
N MET A 141 -15.52 6.81 7.05
CA MET A 141 -15.59 8.27 6.90
C MET A 141 -16.73 8.73 5.98
N LYS A 142 -17.14 7.91 5.01
CA LYS A 142 -18.28 8.18 4.16
C LYS A 142 -19.60 8.16 4.95
N HIS A 143 -19.74 7.24 5.90
CA HIS A 143 -20.92 7.13 6.76
C HIS A 143 -21.01 8.29 7.76
N GLN A 144 -19.89 8.82 8.24
CA GLN A 144 -19.86 9.98 9.15
C GLN A 144 -20.20 11.32 8.47
N GLY A 145 -20.55 11.35 7.17
CA GLY A 145 -20.99 12.57 6.49
C GLY A 145 -19.90 13.61 6.21
N SER A 146 -18.63 13.24 6.32
CA SER A 146 -17.50 14.12 6.07
C SER A 146 -17.57 14.78 4.69
N LYS A 147 -17.61 16.11 4.65
CA LYS A 147 -17.61 16.93 3.43
C LYS A 147 -16.15 17.28 3.11
N GLY A 148 -15.62 16.83 1.98
CA GLY A 148 -14.26 17.18 1.56
C GLY A 148 -13.60 16.14 0.64
N GLU A 149 -12.33 16.33 0.34
CA GLU A 149 -11.51 15.37 -0.42
C GLU A 149 -11.22 14.12 0.44
N LYS A 150 -12.19 13.21 0.50
CA LYS A 150 -12.18 12.02 1.37
C LYS A 150 -10.92 11.18 1.22
N PHE A 151 -10.40 11.02 -0.01
CA PHE A 151 -9.18 10.24 -0.23
C PHE A 151 -7.94 10.89 0.37
N THR A 152 -7.85 12.22 0.36
CA THR A 152 -6.75 12.95 1.00
C THR A 152 -6.78 12.77 2.51
N ALA A 153 -7.96 12.95 3.13
CA ALA A 153 -8.16 12.74 4.57
C ALA A 153 -7.86 11.28 5.00
N VAL A 154 -8.22 10.29 4.16
CA VAL A 154 -7.88 8.87 4.45
C VAL A 154 -6.38 8.64 4.50
N GLY A 155 -5.60 9.30 3.62
CA GLY A 155 -4.15 9.12 3.52
C GLY A 155 -3.34 9.97 4.50
N GLU A 156 -3.96 10.91 5.21
CA GLU A 156 -3.28 11.93 6.03
C GLU A 156 -2.39 11.30 7.11
N ALA A 157 -2.90 10.34 7.86
CA ALA A 157 -2.15 9.64 8.90
C ALA A 157 -0.89 8.92 8.39
N ALA A 158 -0.85 8.54 7.11
CA ALA A 158 0.30 7.89 6.47
C ALA A 158 1.15 8.86 5.62
N GLY A 159 0.79 10.14 5.55
CA GLY A 159 1.44 11.12 4.68
C GLY A 159 1.26 10.83 3.19
N GLU A 160 0.20 10.11 2.79
CA GLU A 160 -0.04 9.70 1.41
C GLU A 160 -1.05 10.58 0.69
N SER A 161 -0.80 10.80 -0.61
CA SER A 161 -1.73 11.57 -1.43
C SER A 161 -3.04 10.83 -1.66
N GLY A 162 -4.16 11.55 -1.81
CA GLY A 162 -5.46 10.98 -2.14
C GLY A 162 -5.44 10.10 -3.41
N ARG A 163 -4.57 10.42 -4.39
CA ARG A 163 -4.35 9.59 -5.57
C ARG A 163 -3.71 8.25 -5.24
N THR A 164 -2.77 8.25 -4.30
CA THR A 164 -2.12 7.00 -3.83
C THR A 164 -3.12 6.13 -3.09
N VAL A 165 -3.93 6.72 -2.21
CA VAL A 165 -5.03 6.03 -1.50
C VAL A 165 -6.01 5.39 -2.50
N GLN A 166 -6.41 6.14 -3.53
CA GLN A 166 -7.30 5.64 -4.58
C GLN A 166 -6.75 4.42 -5.30
N ARG A 167 -5.43 4.42 -5.60
CA ARG A 167 -4.75 3.27 -6.20
C ARG A 167 -4.76 2.05 -5.30
N TYR A 168 -4.47 2.22 -4.00
CA TYR A 168 -4.55 1.12 -3.05
C TYR A 168 -5.97 0.56 -2.98
N ILE A 169 -6.98 1.40 -2.82
CA ILE A 169 -8.38 0.95 -2.78
C ILE A 169 -8.75 0.18 -4.04
N ARG A 170 -8.26 0.61 -5.22
CA ARG A 170 -8.50 -0.13 -6.47
C ARG A 170 -7.95 -1.56 -6.46
N LEU A 171 -6.85 -1.83 -5.75
CA LEU A 171 -6.30 -3.19 -5.65
C LEU A 171 -7.28 -4.18 -5.01
N THR A 172 -8.26 -3.72 -4.23
CA THR A 172 -9.27 -4.61 -3.64
C THR A 172 -10.21 -5.25 -4.67
N GLU A 173 -10.20 -4.75 -5.91
CA GLU A 173 -10.98 -5.31 -7.04
C GLU A 173 -10.21 -6.37 -7.83
N LEU A 174 -8.96 -6.68 -7.42
CA LEU A 174 -8.21 -7.79 -8.00
C LEU A 174 -8.69 -9.13 -7.46
N ILE A 175 -8.60 -10.16 -8.31
CA ILE A 175 -8.71 -11.54 -7.85
C ILE A 175 -7.58 -11.86 -6.85
N ALA A 176 -7.80 -12.83 -5.97
CA ALA A 176 -6.88 -13.14 -4.88
C ALA A 176 -5.45 -13.42 -5.35
N GLU A 177 -5.31 -14.13 -6.46
CA GLU A 177 -4.03 -14.54 -7.03
C GLU A 177 -3.21 -13.34 -7.56
N LEU A 178 -3.86 -12.39 -8.23
CA LEU A 178 -3.20 -11.18 -8.72
C LEU A 178 -2.85 -10.23 -7.58
N LEU A 179 -3.69 -10.17 -6.55
CA LEU A 179 -3.42 -9.37 -5.34
C LEU A 179 -2.22 -9.95 -4.57
N ASP A 180 -2.15 -11.27 -4.43
CA ASP A 180 -1.00 -11.97 -3.84
C ASP A 180 0.28 -11.74 -4.65
N ALA A 181 0.20 -11.75 -5.99
CA ALA A 181 1.31 -11.42 -6.86
C ALA A 181 1.81 -9.97 -6.68
N VAL A 182 0.93 -9.02 -6.31
CA VAL A 182 1.33 -7.65 -5.95
C VAL A 182 2.04 -7.64 -4.59
N ASP A 183 1.55 -8.37 -3.61
CA ASP A 183 2.17 -8.49 -2.29
C ASP A 183 3.59 -9.05 -2.37
N HIS A 184 3.80 -10.06 -3.22
CA HIS A 184 5.11 -10.66 -3.48
C HIS A 184 5.98 -9.91 -4.50
N LYS A 185 5.56 -8.73 -4.95
CA LYS A 185 6.28 -7.88 -5.93
C LYS A 185 6.52 -8.54 -7.29
N VAL A 186 5.81 -9.60 -7.62
CA VAL A 186 5.79 -10.22 -8.96
C VAL A 186 5.12 -9.25 -9.94
N ILE A 187 4.07 -8.58 -9.50
CA ILE A 187 3.36 -7.53 -10.23
C ILE A 187 3.54 -6.20 -9.49
N SER A 188 3.92 -5.14 -10.21
CA SER A 188 4.03 -3.82 -9.58
C SER A 188 2.64 -3.26 -9.21
N MET A 189 2.57 -2.42 -8.17
CA MET A 189 1.33 -1.76 -7.75
C MET A 189 0.64 -0.99 -8.88
N LYS A 190 1.42 -0.34 -9.78
CA LYS A 190 0.87 0.38 -10.95
C LYS A 190 0.21 -0.54 -11.95
N VAL A 191 0.81 -1.71 -12.18
CA VAL A 191 0.25 -2.74 -13.05
C VAL A 191 -1.00 -3.33 -12.40
N GLY A 192 -0.97 -3.67 -11.11
CA GLY A 192 -2.12 -4.16 -10.36
C GLY A 192 -3.30 -3.19 -10.41
N GLU A 193 -3.06 -1.87 -10.20
CA GLU A 193 -4.11 -0.85 -10.37
C GLU A 193 -4.78 -0.94 -11.75
N LYS A 194 -4.02 -1.09 -12.82
CA LYS A 194 -4.58 -1.16 -14.18
C LYS A 194 -5.35 -2.45 -14.43
N LEU A 195 -4.83 -3.58 -13.92
CA LEU A 195 -5.51 -4.87 -14.01
C LEU A 195 -6.81 -4.91 -13.22
N SER A 196 -6.94 -4.13 -12.15
CA SER A 196 -8.15 -4.05 -11.34
C SER A 196 -9.37 -3.45 -12.09
N TYR A 197 -9.17 -2.91 -13.29
CA TYR A 197 -10.27 -2.44 -14.15
C TYR A 197 -10.81 -3.53 -15.07
N LEU A 198 -10.15 -4.67 -15.18
CA LEU A 198 -10.59 -5.83 -15.93
C LEU A 198 -11.70 -6.55 -15.15
N SER A 199 -12.57 -7.28 -15.87
CA SER A 199 -13.52 -8.19 -15.24
C SER A 199 -12.81 -9.34 -14.54
N VAL A 200 -13.49 -10.02 -13.61
CA VAL A 200 -12.92 -11.18 -12.89
C VAL A 200 -12.45 -12.27 -13.84
N GLU A 201 -13.21 -12.52 -14.92
CA GLU A 201 -12.87 -13.49 -15.94
C GLU A 201 -11.60 -13.10 -16.72
N GLU A 202 -11.51 -11.84 -17.16
CA GLU A 202 -10.34 -11.30 -17.86
C GLU A 202 -9.09 -11.31 -16.98
N GLN A 203 -9.24 -11.02 -15.69
CA GLN A 203 -8.16 -11.13 -14.71
C GLN A 203 -7.67 -12.59 -14.61
N GLY A 204 -8.58 -13.57 -14.66
CA GLY A 204 -8.24 -14.99 -14.71
C GLY A 204 -7.37 -15.32 -15.92
N TRP A 205 -7.71 -14.84 -17.13
CA TRP A 205 -6.90 -15.05 -18.33
C TRP A 205 -5.50 -14.45 -18.21
N VAL A 206 -5.39 -13.27 -17.59
CA VAL A 206 -4.09 -12.63 -17.32
C VAL A 206 -3.28 -13.49 -16.37
N TRP A 207 -3.90 -13.98 -15.29
CA TRP A 207 -3.23 -14.82 -14.30
C TRP A 207 -2.72 -16.14 -14.90
N ASP A 208 -3.52 -16.79 -15.73
CA ASP A 208 -3.12 -18.02 -16.42
C ASP A 208 -1.87 -17.81 -17.27
N CYS A 209 -1.78 -16.66 -17.98
CA CYS A 209 -0.58 -16.31 -18.73
C CYS A 209 0.63 -16.08 -17.83
N VAL A 210 0.47 -15.36 -16.72
CA VAL A 210 1.56 -15.10 -15.75
C VAL A 210 2.08 -16.40 -15.16
N LYS A 211 1.18 -17.29 -14.72
CA LYS A 211 1.51 -18.58 -14.13
C LYS A 211 2.25 -19.50 -15.09
N THR A 212 1.80 -19.54 -16.36
CA THR A 212 2.36 -20.46 -17.36
C THR A 212 3.70 -20.01 -17.90
N SER A 213 3.90 -18.70 -18.07
CA SER A 213 5.03 -18.17 -18.85
C SER A 213 6.03 -17.37 -18.00
N SER A 214 5.80 -17.22 -16.69
CA SER A 214 6.62 -16.38 -15.79
C SER A 214 6.89 -14.97 -16.34
N VAL A 215 5.93 -14.41 -17.08
CA VAL A 215 6.06 -13.10 -17.72
C VAL A 215 5.89 -11.99 -16.70
N GLN A 216 6.83 -11.06 -16.65
CA GLN A 216 6.64 -9.80 -15.94
C GLN A 216 5.81 -8.84 -16.78
N ILE A 217 4.61 -8.51 -16.30
CA ILE A 217 3.71 -7.57 -16.99
C ILE A 217 4.27 -6.15 -16.92
N GLN A 218 4.50 -5.55 -18.08
CA GLN A 218 4.95 -4.16 -18.16
C GLN A 218 3.77 -3.18 -18.07
N ASP A 219 4.04 -1.97 -17.62
CA ASP A 219 3.05 -0.90 -17.47
C ASP A 219 2.25 -0.62 -18.77
N ARG A 220 2.94 -0.65 -19.93
CA ARG A 220 2.31 -0.49 -21.26
C ARG A 220 1.40 -1.65 -21.64
N GLN A 221 1.75 -2.88 -21.27
CA GLN A 221 0.93 -4.06 -21.52
C GLN A 221 -0.36 -4.01 -20.70
N ALA A 222 -0.25 -3.65 -19.40
CA ALA A 222 -1.41 -3.46 -18.54
C ALA A 222 -2.34 -2.33 -19.05
N GLU A 223 -1.79 -1.23 -19.57
CA GLU A 223 -2.57 -0.17 -20.17
C GLU A 223 -3.31 -0.64 -21.42
N CYS A 224 -2.65 -1.45 -22.28
CA CYS A 224 -3.27 -2.03 -23.46
C CYS A 224 -4.41 -2.98 -23.06
N LEU A 225 -4.19 -3.88 -22.09
CA LEU A 225 -5.22 -4.78 -21.58
C LEU A 225 -6.44 -4.01 -21.06
N LYS A 226 -6.23 -2.98 -20.24
CA LYS A 226 -7.29 -2.10 -19.72
C LYS A 226 -8.06 -1.41 -20.84
N ALA A 227 -7.37 -0.91 -21.88
CA ALA A 227 -8.01 -0.25 -23.01
C ALA A 227 -8.88 -1.21 -23.83
N GLN A 228 -8.41 -2.44 -24.08
CA GLN A 228 -9.16 -3.47 -24.80
C GLN A 228 -10.37 -3.97 -24.00
N SER A 229 -10.18 -4.20 -22.68
CA SER A 229 -11.28 -4.57 -21.78
C SER A 229 -12.39 -3.51 -21.77
N LYS A 230 -12.01 -2.22 -21.67
CA LYS A 230 -12.99 -1.11 -21.73
C LYS A 230 -13.82 -1.09 -23.03
N GLN A 231 -13.28 -1.58 -24.14
CA GLN A 231 -13.95 -1.67 -25.42
C GLN A 231 -14.75 -2.97 -25.59
N GLY A 232 -14.67 -3.90 -24.63
CA GLY A 232 -15.28 -5.23 -24.72
C GLY A 232 -14.64 -6.13 -25.77
N LEU A 233 -13.38 -5.85 -26.15
CA LEU A 233 -12.66 -6.56 -27.21
C LEU A 233 -11.63 -7.56 -26.67
N LEU A 234 -11.46 -7.67 -25.34
CA LEU A 234 -10.46 -8.55 -24.74
C LEU A 234 -10.95 -10.00 -24.76
N TYR A 235 -10.07 -10.91 -25.20
CA TYR A 235 -10.29 -12.35 -25.20
C TYR A 235 -8.98 -13.09 -24.93
N PRO A 236 -9.00 -14.39 -24.51
CA PRO A 236 -7.80 -15.09 -24.03
C PRO A 236 -6.59 -15.05 -24.96
N ALA A 237 -6.77 -15.29 -26.26
CA ALA A 237 -5.67 -15.26 -27.22
C ALA A 237 -5.06 -13.85 -27.37
N MET A 238 -5.87 -12.79 -27.28
CA MET A 238 -5.37 -11.41 -27.31
C MET A 238 -4.56 -11.09 -26.04
N VAL A 239 -4.99 -11.56 -24.88
CA VAL A 239 -4.22 -11.42 -23.62
C VAL A 239 -2.84 -12.04 -23.79
N GLN A 240 -2.79 -13.27 -24.31
CA GLN A 240 -1.53 -13.96 -24.58
C GLN A 240 -0.66 -13.18 -25.57
N ASP A 241 -1.22 -12.69 -26.67
CA ASP A 241 -0.50 -11.89 -27.67
C ASP A 241 0.09 -10.61 -27.06
N ILE A 242 -0.69 -9.89 -26.25
CA ILE A 242 -0.23 -8.64 -25.59
C ILE A 242 0.91 -8.95 -24.62
N LEU A 243 0.79 -10.00 -23.82
CA LEU A 243 1.77 -10.34 -22.79
C LEU A 243 3.04 -10.97 -23.37
N MET A 244 2.92 -11.77 -24.46
CA MET A 244 4.07 -12.43 -25.10
C MET A 244 4.82 -11.53 -26.07
N LYS A 245 4.20 -10.48 -26.62
CA LYS A 245 4.91 -9.50 -27.42
C LYS A 245 6.01 -8.86 -26.59
N LYS A 246 7.26 -9.27 -26.85
CA LYS A 246 8.43 -8.51 -26.36
C LYS A 246 8.28 -7.09 -26.88
N THR A 247 7.89 -6.17 -26.02
CA THR A 247 7.97 -4.74 -26.32
C THR A 247 9.44 -4.45 -26.62
N ARG A 248 9.78 -4.38 -27.90
CA ARG A 248 11.05 -3.76 -28.31
C ARG A 248 10.93 -2.31 -27.86
N SER A 249 11.42 -2.01 -26.66
CA SER A 249 11.71 -0.63 -26.31
C SER A 249 12.72 -0.19 -27.36
N ARG A 250 12.31 0.66 -28.28
CA ARG A 250 13.28 1.46 -29.01
C ARG A 250 14.03 2.20 -27.92
N GLY A 251 15.26 1.73 -27.63
CA GLY A 251 16.07 2.29 -26.58
C GLY A 251 16.12 3.80 -26.77
N GLN A 252 15.82 4.54 -25.73
CA GLN A 252 16.04 5.98 -25.75
C GLN A 252 17.56 6.18 -25.79
N VAL A 253 18.08 6.58 -26.95
CA VAL A 253 19.48 6.91 -27.11
C VAL A 253 19.67 8.33 -26.57
N THR A 254 20.24 8.43 -25.39
CA THR A 254 20.64 9.72 -24.82
C THR A 254 22.12 9.95 -25.17
N ILE A 255 22.38 10.95 -26.00
CA ILE A 255 23.75 11.35 -26.31
C ILE A 255 24.17 12.42 -25.31
N PRO A 256 25.25 12.22 -24.53
CA PRO A 256 25.74 13.22 -23.58
C PRO A 256 26.11 14.53 -24.31
N GLU A 257 25.72 15.65 -23.73
CA GLU A 257 25.99 17.01 -24.29
C GLU A 257 27.46 17.22 -24.61
N LYS A 258 28.38 16.75 -23.78
CA LYS A 258 29.82 16.77 -24.01
C LYS A 258 30.27 16.08 -25.30
N ARG A 259 29.58 15.06 -25.75
CA ARG A 259 29.87 14.34 -27.00
C ARG A 259 29.31 15.03 -28.23
N ILE A 260 28.27 15.81 -28.06
CA ILE A 260 27.64 16.59 -29.14
C ILE A 260 28.38 17.90 -29.36
N ALA A 261 28.89 18.54 -28.30
CA ALA A 261 29.56 19.84 -28.35
C ALA A 261 30.72 19.90 -29.36
N ASP A 262 31.42 18.77 -29.57
CA ASP A 262 32.55 18.71 -30.51
C ASP A 262 32.12 18.76 -31.98
N TYR A 263 30.84 18.54 -32.29
CA TYR A 263 30.31 18.48 -33.66
C TYR A 263 29.46 19.70 -34.06
N PHE A 264 29.11 20.56 -33.10
CA PHE A 264 28.26 21.72 -33.34
C PHE A 264 28.91 23.01 -32.86
N PRO A 265 28.74 24.15 -33.59
CA PRO A 265 29.19 25.45 -33.13
C PRO A 265 28.55 25.82 -31.79
N ALA A 266 29.28 26.52 -30.92
CA ALA A 266 28.82 26.96 -29.61
C ALA A 266 27.59 27.92 -29.67
N THR A 267 27.28 28.44 -30.84
CA THR A 267 26.12 29.32 -31.10
C THR A 267 24.82 28.55 -31.36
N TYR A 268 24.89 27.21 -31.52
CA TYR A 268 23.70 26.41 -31.78
C TYR A 268 22.94 26.14 -30.50
N ASN A 269 21.63 26.40 -30.52
CA ASN A 269 20.74 26.01 -29.42
C ASN A 269 20.29 24.57 -29.58
N LYS A 270 19.64 24.01 -28.56
CA LYS A 270 19.17 22.62 -28.52
C LYS A 270 18.26 22.25 -29.69
N GLN A 271 17.37 23.14 -30.12
CA GLN A 271 16.45 22.92 -31.23
C GLN A 271 17.20 22.80 -32.57
N GLN A 272 18.18 23.69 -32.80
CA GLN A 272 19.01 23.64 -34.01
C GLN A 272 19.86 22.38 -34.10
N ILE A 273 20.36 21.90 -32.97
CA ILE A 273 21.09 20.63 -32.89
C ILE A 273 20.16 19.45 -33.22
N GLU A 274 18.95 19.41 -32.64
CA GLU A 274 17.94 18.37 -32.93
C GLU A 274 17.56 18.37 -34.42
N GLU A 275 17.30 19.49 -35.03
CA GLU A 275 16.98 19.63 -36.47
C GLU A 275 18.07 19.04 -37.37
N VAL A 276 19.32 19.37 -37.11
CA VAL A 276 20.45 18.84 -37.89
C VAL A 276 20.57 17.32 -37.72
N ILE A 277 20.41 16.82 -36.48
CA ILE A 277 20.43 15.37 -36.21
C ILE A 277 19.31 14.66 -37.00
N TYR A 278 18.09 15.19 -36.98
CA TYR A 278 16.97 14.62 -37.73
C TYR A 278 17.24 14.61 -39.23
N LEU A 279 17.79 15.69 -39.76
CA LEU A 279 18.12 15.81 -41.20
C LEU A 279 19.17 14.77 -41.62
N LEU A 280 20.20 14.57 -40.79
CA LEU A 280 21.22 13.55 -41.02
C LEU A 280 20.66 12.11 -40.92
N LEU A 281 19.75 11.85 -39.97
CA LEU A 281 19.09 10.56 -39.85
C LEU A 281 18.16 10.27 -41.02
N GLU A 282 17.46 11.27 -41.56
CA GLU A 282 16.66 11.12 -42.76
C GLU A 282 17.50 10.82 -44.01
N GLN A 283 18.63 11.52 -44.18
CA GLN A 283 19.58 11.26 -45.24
C GLN A 283 20.18 9.85 -45.14
N TRP A 284 20.52 9.42 -43.90
CA TRP A 284 21.01 8.07 -43.67
C TRP A 284 19.95 7.01 -43.99
N LYS A 285 18.70 7.22 -43.59
CA LYS A 285 17.59 6.33 -43.92
C LYS A 285 17.36 6.19 -45.43
N LYS A 286 17.35 7.30 -46.15
CA LYS A 286 17.19 7.29 -47.64
C LYS A 286 18.32 6.52 -48.34
N ARG A 287 19.56 6.59 -47.80
CA ARG A 287 20.70 5.80 -48.30
C ARG A 287 20.55 4.29 -48.04
N GLN A 288 19.87 3.91 -46.97
CA GLN A 288 19.59 2.48 -46.65
C GLN A 288 18.45 1.91 -47.46
N GLU A 289 17.47 2.75 -47.84
CA GLU A 289 16.31 2.33 -48.64
C GLU A 289 16.58 2.37 -50.15
N GLY A 290 17.70 2.94 -50.57
CA GLY A 290 18.09 3.07 -52.01
C GLY A 290 19.15 2.08 -52.47
N VAL A 291 19.37 0.95 -51.75
CA VAL A 291 20.21 -0.19 -52.14
C VAL A 291 19.38 -1.39 -52.44
#